data_26582c76b73f97c7f948920da2244841
#
_entry.id   26582c76b73f97c7f948920da2244841
#
_cell.length_a   1.000
_cell.length_b   1.000
_cell.length_c   1.000
_cell.angle_alpha   90.00
_cell.angle_beta   90.00
_cell.angle_gamma   90.00
#
_symmetry.space_group_name_H-M   'P 1'
#
loop_
_entity.id
_entity.type
_entity.pdbx_description
1 polymer ?
#
loop_
_entity_poly.entity_id
_entity_poly.type
_entity_poly.pdbx_seq_one_letter_code
_entity_poly.pdbx_strand_id
1 'polypeptide(L)'
;MGEQVCMTGAEYCDGAVGVDTRGYPVETTGNAVLDILEHRSSTRAFARDDDDRPVAVTDEQRAAILHAASRAPSAGAMMMYSIVSIREQATLDRLADLCDHQPMIAKAPWALIFVVDYAKWIDLFEHVGCFEPEFVERTGKAPRRAPGLGDFAIAVQDAVIAAQNSVVAAEALGLGSCYIGDIVENAEEVAELLDLPPYTMPLSMLIIGTPRKERPAIAHPVVNLVHEEHYCRADAATMDAQVAEMDAMFRPHAREVGERVVDIYTRKHTSPFMAEMSRSMEWWFKNWLGK
;
A
#
# COMPACT_ATOMS: atom_id res chain seq x y z
N MET A 1 -34.04 13.06 -19.01
CA MET A 1 -32.94 13.36 -18.09
C MET A 1 -33.17 12.44 -16.90
N GLY A 2 -32.45 11.31 -16.85
CA GLY A 2 -32.56 10.37 -15.73
C GLY A 2 -31.84 10.97 -14.52
N GLU A 3 -32.47 10.91 -13.36
CA GLU A 3 -31.85 11.23 -12.10
C GLU A 3 -30.64 10.31 -11.91
N GLN A 4 -29.47 10.89 -11.83
CA GLN A 4 -28.23 10.19 -11.49
C GLN A 4 -28.28 9.86 -9.99
N VAL A 5 -28.52 8.61 -9.65
CA VAL A 5 -28.50 8.14 -8.26
C VAL A 5 -27.04 7.87 -7.89
N CYS A 6 -26.50 8.74 -7.05
CA CYS A 6 -25.29 8.42 -6.30
C CYS A 6 -25.69 7.43 -5.20
N MET A 7 -25.15 6.21 -5.19
CA MET A 7 -25.48 5.23 -4.16
C MET A 7 -25.09 5.76 -2.78
N THR A 8 -26.04 5.82 -1.87
CA THR A 8 -25.78 6.09 -0.46
C THR A 8 -25.35 4.79 0.20
N GLY A 9 -24.30 4.83 1.05
CA GLY A 9 -23.69 3.65 1.66
C GLY A 9 -24.64 2.72 2.45
N ALA A 10 -25.92 3.06 2.59
CA ALA A 10 -26.93 2.25 3.27
C ALA A 10 -27.40 1.00 2.49
N GLU A 11 -27.15 0.92 1.19
CA GLU A 11 -27.63 -0.22 0.36
C GLU A 11 -26.64 -1.40 0.32
N TYR A 12 -25.45 -1.24 0.88
CA TYR A 12 -24.44 -2.31 0.94
C TYR A 12 -24.47 -3.18 2.22
N CYS A 13 -25.28 -2.83 3.21
CA CYS A 13 -25.24 -3.44 4.55
C CYS A 13 -26.62 -3.95 5.01
N ASP A 14 -27.08 -5.06 4.47
CA ASP A 14 -28.22 -5.79 5.03
C ASP A 14 -27.73 -7.11 5.64
N GLY A 15 -27.31 -7.09 6.92
CA GLY A 15 -26.90 -8.29 7.65
C GLY A 15 -25.87 -8.11 8.78
N ALA A 16 -26.01 -7.09 9.60
CA ALA A 16 -25.08 -6.83 10.70
C ALA A 16 -25.04 -7.96 11.73
N VAL A 17 -23.89 -8.57 11.96
CA VAL A 17 -23.66 -9.67 12.92
C VAL A 17 -22.81 -9.25 14.12
N GLY A 18 -22.14 -8.13 14.10
CA GLY A 18 -21.32 -7.62 15.19
C GLY A 18 -21.10 -6.13 15.11
N VAL A 19 -20.51 -5.57 16.14
CA VAL A 19 -20.06 -4.18 16.15
C VAL A 19 -18.60 -4.14 16.58
N ASP A 20 -17.82 -3.24 15.99
CA ASP A 20 -16.46 -2.97 16.46
C ASP A 20 -16.47 -2.26 17.81
N THR A 21 -15.30 -1.99 18.40
CA THR A 21 -15.17 -1.32 19.69
C THR A 21 -15.74 0.10 19.74
N ARG A 22 -16.19 0.63 18.60
CA ARG A 22 -16.82 1.94 18.46
C ARG A 22 -18.31 1.84 18.13
N GLY A 23 -18.84 0.61 18.06
CA GLY A 23 -20.27 0.36 17.81
C GLY A 23 -20.67 0.27 16.32
N TYR A 24 -19.70 0.20 15.40
CA TYR A 24 -20.00 0.01 13.98
C TYR A 24 -20.19 -1.46 13.64
N PRO A 25 -21.15 -1.79 12.76
CA PRO A 25 -21.37 -3.16 12.31
C PRO A 25 -20.10 -3.71 11.66
N VAL A 26 -19.72 -4.92 12.07
CA VAL A 26 -18.68 -5.72 11.42
C VAL A 26 -19.31 -7.04 11.07
N GLU A 27 -19.44 -7.32 9.80
CA GLU A 27 -20.10 -8.52 9.32
C GLU A 27 -19.16 -9.72 9.35
N THR A 28 -19.67 -10.88 9.75
CA THR A 28 -19.08 -12.18 9.47
C THR A 28 -19.86 -12.81 8.34
N THR A 29 -19.24 -12.98 7.20
CA THR A 29 -19.91 -13.46 5.98
C THR A 29 -19.98 -14.98 5.95
N GLY A 30 -19.24 -15.69 6.80
CA GLY A 30 -19.02 -17.13 6.73
C GLY A 30 -18.08 -17.56 5.61
N ASN A 31 -17.47 -16.61 4.90
CA ASN A 31 -16.45 -16.83 3.91
C ASN A 31 -15.10 -16.35 4.45
N ALA A 32 -14.16 -17.27 4.64
CA ALA A 32 -12.88 -16.97 5.30
C ALA A 32 -12.10 -15.82 4.64
N VAL A 33 -12.18 -15.66 3.32
CA VAL A 33 -11.48 -14.58 2.62
C VAL A 33 -12.17 -13.24 2.85
N LEU A 34 -13.49 -13.19 2.76
CA LEU A 34 -14.25 -11.97 3.02
C LEU A 34 -14.12 -11.56 4.47
N ASP A 35 -14.15 -12.50 5.40
CA ASP A 35 -13.97 -12.24 6.83
C ASP A 35 -12.57 -11.67 7.14
N ILE A 36 -11.51 -12.14 6.45
CA ILE A 36 -10.17 -11.55 6.55
C ILE A 36 -10.16 -10.10 6.07
N LEU A 37 -10.78 -9.82 4.94
CA LEU A 37 -10.84 -8.46 4.38
C LEU A 37 -11.60 -7.51 5.32
N GLU A 38 -12.72 -7.98 5.88
CA GLU A 38 -13.54 -7.21 6.81
C GLU A 38 -12.83 -6.91 8.13
N HIS A 39 -12.16 -7.92 8.73
CA HIS A 39 -11.57 -7.80 10.06
C HIS A 39 -10.14 -7.26 10.06
N ARG A 40 -9.48 -7.20 8.90
CA ARG A 40 -8.11 -6.72 8.82
C ARG A 40 -7.98 -5.27 9.31
N SER A 41 -6.96 -5.01 10.10
CA SER A 41 -6.61 -3.64 10.50
C SER A 41 -5.10 -3.43 10.59
N SER A 42 -4.64 -2.18 10.42
CA SER A 42 -3.21 -1.86 10.48
C SER A 42 -2.60 -2.14 11.84
N THR A 43 -1.59 -3.02 11.89
CA THR A 43 -0.83 -3.41 13.09
C THR A 43 0.41 -2.55 13.22
N ARG A 44 0.47 -1.76 14.30
CA ARG A 44 1.61 -0.87 14.62
C ARG A 44 2.34 -1.25 15.90
N ALA A 45 1.88 -2.32 16.58
CA ALA A 45 2.50 -2.85 17.79
C ALA A 45 2.55 -4.38 17.71
N PHE A 46 3.75 -4.92 17.77
CA PHE A 46 4.02 -6.35 17.63
C PHE A 46 4.31 -7.00 18.99
N ALA A 47 4.00 -8.28 19.11
CA ALA A 47 4.30 -9.11 20.26
C ALA A 47 5.83 -9.19 20.46
N ARG A 48 6.23 -9.31 21.72
CA ARG A 48 7.63 -9.42 22.12
C ARG A 48 7.83 -10.67 22.98
N ASP A 49 9.00 -11.25 22.91
CA ASP A 49 9.42 -12.38 23.74
C ASP A 49 9.83 -11.90 25.15
N ASP A 50 10.26 -12.85 25.97
CA ASP A 50 10.70 -12.58 27.35
C ASP A 50 11.96 -11.68 27.43
N ASP A 51 12.74 -11.64 26.37
CA ASP A 51 13.93 -10.76 26.26
C ASP A 51 13.61 -9.40 25.63
N ASP A 52 12.31 -9.06 25.50
CA ASP A 52 11.81 -7.84 24.88
C ASP A 52 12.20 -7.69 23.39
N ARG A 53 12.41 -8.79 22.68
CA ARG A 53 12.64 -8.81 21.22
C ARG A 53 11.32 -9.06 20.50
N PRO A 54 11.13 -8.51 19.27
CA PRO A 54 9.96 -8.83 18.47
C PRO A 54 9.87 -10.36 18.23
N VAL A 55 8.69 -10.94 18.43
CA VAL A 55 8.44 -12.34 18.08
C VAL A 55 8.66 -12.53 16.59
N ALA A 56 9.59 -13.40 16.22
CA ALA A 56 9.99 -13.61 14.85
C ALA A 56 8.85 -14.21 14.01
N VAL A 57 8.74 -13.77 12.78
CA VAL A 57 7.93 -14.43 11.74
C VAL A 57 8.69 -15.68 11.28
N THR A 58 8.05 -16.85 11.30
CA THR A 58 8.74 -18.10 10.93
C THR A 58 9.11 -18.16 9.44
N ASP A 59 10.03 -19.04 9.08
CA ASP A 59 10.44 -19.22 7.68
C ASP A 59 9.28 -19.72 6.82
N GLU A 60 8.41 -20.57 7.37
CA GLU A 60 7.21 -21.08 6.70
C GLU A 60 6.19 -19.97 6.45
N GLN A 61 5.96 -19.12 7.45
CA GLN A 61 5.07 -17.97 7.29
C GLN A 61 5.60 -16.99 6.24
N ARG A 62 6.91 -16.68 6.28
CA ARG A 62 7.55 -15.81 5.27
C ARG A 62 7.43 -16.40 3.87
N ALA A 63 7.73 -17.70 3.71
CA ALA A 63 7.62 -18.38 2.42
C ALA A 63 6.18 -18.35 1.88
N ALA A 64 5.18 -18.58 2.73
CA ALA A 64 3.77 -18.54 2.34
C ALA A 64 3.34 -17.12 1.89
N ILE A 65 3.75 -16.07 2.60
CA ILE A 65 3.44 -14.68 2.27
C ILE A 65 4.12 -14.26 0.95
N LEU A 66 5.39 -14.58 0.77
CA LEU A 66 6.12 -14.29 -0.47
C LEU A 66 5.55 -15.07 -1.66
N HIS A 67 5.13 -16.31 -1.43
CA HIS A 67 4.43 -17.10 -2.45
C HIS A 67 3.09 -16.45 -2.82
N ALA A 68 2.30 -16.00 -1.85
CA ALA A 68 1.04 -15.30 -2.10
C ALA A 68 1.26 -14.01 -2.92
N ALA A 69 2.31 -13.24 -2.62
CA ALA A 69 2.71 -12.08 -3.42
C ALA A 69 2.98 -12.46 -4.89
N SER A 70 3.71 -13.55 -5.11
CA SER A 70 4.04 -14.03 -6.48
C SER A 70 2.82 -14.57 -7.24
N ARG A 71 1.72 -14.88 -6.55
CA ARG A 71 0.45 -15.32 -7.16
C ARG A 71 -0.47 -14.17 -7.57
N ALA A 72 -0.06 -12.93 -7.29
CA ALA A 72 -0.79 -11.75 -7.73
C ALA A 72 -0.88 -11.70 -9.27
N PRO A 73 -2.02 -11.27 -9.84
CA PRO A 73 -2.07 -11.00 -11.28
C PRO A 73 -1.12 -9.86 -11.63
N SER A 74 -0.54 -9.92 -12.82
CA SER A 74 0.31 -8.85 -13.33
C SER A 74 0.09 -8.63 -14.83
N ALA A 75 0.34 -7.42 -15.31
CA ALA A 75 0.18 -7.05 -16.69
C ALA A 75 1.13 -7.87 -17.58
N GLY A 76 0.55 -8.61 -18.54
CA GLY A 76 1.32 -9.45 -19.46
C GLY A 76 2.17 -10.52 -18.77
N ALA A 77 1.89 -10.86 -17.53
CA ALA A 77 2.69 -11.73 -16.67
C ALA A 77 4.15 -11.25 -16.50
N MET A 78 4.37 -9.94 -16.62
CA MET A 78 5.71 -9.36 -16.53
C MET A 78 6.20 -9.23 -15.08
N MET A 79 5.29 -9.15 -14.11
CA MET A 79 5.66 -8.96 -12.69
C MET A 79 6.66 -7.80 -12.53
N MET A 80 6.29 -6.60 -12.98
CA MET A 80 7.16 -5.42 -13.01
C MET A 80 7.40 -4.84 -11.61
N TYR A 81 7.68 -5.71 -10.66
CA TYR A 81 8.04 -5.37 -9.28
C TYR A 81 9.08 -6.34 -8.75
N SER A 82 9.85 -5.87 -7.78
CA SER A 82 10.71 -6.71 -6.93
C SER A 82 10.35 -6.50 -5.46
N ILE A 83 10.69 -7.45 -4.62
CA ILE A 83 10.42 -7.40 -3.18
C ILE A 83 11.75 -7.47 -2.43
N VAL A 84 12.07 -6.40 -1.69
CA VAL A 84 13.22 -6.39 -0.79
C VAL A 84 12.74 -6.80 0.60
N SER A 85 13.28 -7.89 1.13
CA SER A 85 12.92 -8.46 2.43
C SER A 85 13.93 -8.06 3.49
N ILE A 86 13.50 -7.29 4.48
CA ILE A 86 14.34 -6.69 5.51
C ILE A 86 14.08 -7.35 6.87
N ARG A 87 15.16 -7.81 7.52
CA ARG A 87 15.14 -8.39 8.88
C ARG A 87 16.26 -7.84 9.77
N GLU A 88 17.28 -7.27 9.15
CA GLU A 88 18.40 -6.69 9.88
C GLU A 88 17.96 -5.47 10.66
N GLN A 89 18.19 -5.50 11.98
CA GLN A 89 17.74 -4.44 12.88
C GLN A 89 18.31 -3.08 12.48
N ALA A 90 19.58 -3.00 12.11
CA ALA A 90 20.20 -1.75 11.69
C ALA A 90 19.51 -1.13 10.46
N THR A 91 19.06 -1.97 9.51
CA THR A 91 18.32 -1.50 8.34
C THR A 91 16.90 -1.04 8.73
N LEU A 92 16.21 -1.77 9.63
CA LEU A 92 14.90 -1.37 10.13
C LEU A 92 14.99 -0.05 10.92
N ASP A 93 16.02 0.14 11.73
CA ASP A 93 16.26 1.38 12.47
C ASP A 93 16.47 2.55 11.49
N ARG A 94 17.28 2.37 10.46
CA ARG A 94 17.52 3.39 9.45
C ARG A 94 16.26 3.71 8.65
N LEU A 95 15.48 2.70 8.27
CA LEU A 95 14.19 2.90 7.60
C LEU A 95 13.19 3.64 8.49
N ALA A 96 13.18 3.38 9.80
CA ALA A 96 12.33 4.12 10.72
C ALA A 96 12.65 5.62 10.73
N ASP A 97 13.92 5.98 10.67
CA ASP A 97 14.35 7.38 10.60
C ASP A 97 13.97 8.02 9.26
N LEU A 98 14.18 7.31 8.15
CA LEU A 98 13.92 7.80 6.79
C LEU A 98 12.42 7.91 6.46
N CYS A 99 11.58 7.15 7.16
CA CYS A 99 10.13 7.15 6.98
C CYS A 99 9.44 7.97 8.08
N ASP A 100 9.66 9.26 8.13
CA ASP A 100 9.02 10.23 9.06
C ASP A 100 9.20 9.84 10.55
N HIS A 101 10.39 9.30 10.91
CA HIS A 101 10.74 8.88 12.28
C HIS A 101 9.71 7.95 12.92
N GLN A 102 9.23 6.94 12.19
CA GLN A 102 8.20 6.01 12.65
C GLN A 102 8.79 4.82 13.43
N PRO A 103 8.77 4.84 14.78
CA PRO A 103 9.44 3.82 15.60
C PRO A 103 8.80 2.42 15.48
N MET A 104 7.61 2.31 14.91
CA MET A 104 6.97 1.03 14.68
C MET A 104 7.69 0.18 13.63
N ILE A 105 8.44 0.81 12.72
CA ILE A 105 9.25 0.12 11.71
C ILE A 105 10.41 -0.59 12.40
N ALA A 106 11.18 0.11 13.23
CA ALA A 106 12.28 -0.44 14.02
C ALA A 106 11.83 -1.55 15.00
N LYS A 107 10.55 -1.56 15.39
CA LYS A 107 9.97 -2.55 16.31
C LYS A 107 9.31 -3.73 15.61
N ALA A 108 9.27 -3.74 14.29
CA ALA A 108 8.73 -4.84 13.52
C ALA A 108 9.77 -5.97 13.38
N PRO A 109 9.37 -7.24 13.42
CA PRO A 109 10.30 -8.35 13.19
C PRO A 109 10.66 -8.54 11.73
N TRP A 110 9.90 -7.96 10.81
CA TRP A 110 10.08 -8.16 9.37
C TRP A 110 9.40 -7.05 8.58
N ALA A 111 10.07 -6.60 7.51
CA ALA A 111 9.50 -5.69 6.54
C ALA A 111 9.71 -6.20 5.11
N LEU A 112 8.73 -5.90 4.25
CA LEU A 112 8.77 -6.13 2.79
C LEU A 112 8.64 -4.77 2.10
N ILE A 113 9.61 -4.43 1.26
CA ILE A 113 9.54 -3.23 0.43
C ILE A 113 9.20 -3.68 -0.99
N PHE A 114 8.06 -3.22 -1.49
CA PHE A 114 7.61 -3.45 -2.85
C PHE A 114 8.17 -2.35 -3.74
N VAL A 115 9.04 -2.74 -4.64
CA VAL A 115 9.76 -1.86 -5.57
C VAL A 115 9.14 -2.02 -6.94
N VAL A 116 8.68 -0.94 -7.59
CA VAL A 116 8.43 -0.96 -9.02
C VAL A 116 9.76 -1.15 -9.72
N ASP A 117 9.86 -2.12 -10.62
CA ASP A 117 11.13 -2.58 -11.16
C ASP A 117 11.00 -2.91 -12.65
N TYR A 118 11.51 -2.02 -13.46
CA TYR A 118 11.67 -2.25 -14.90
C TYR A 118 13.14 -2.54 -15.27
N ALA A 119 14.08 -2.29 -14.35
CA ALA A 119 15.50 -2.56 -14.59
C ALA A 119 15.73 -4.02 -14.99
N LYS A 120 15.12 -4.97 -14.26
CA LYS A 120 15.22 -6.40 -14.57
C LYS A 120 14.76 -6.77 -15.99
N TRP A 121 13.79 -6.03 -16.55
CA TRP A 121 13.34 -6.27 -17.93
C TRP A 121 14.31 -5.68 -18.94
N ILE A 122 14.91 -4.53 -18.65
CA ILE A 122 15.98 -3.97 -19.47
C ILE A 122 17.15 -4.96 -19.53
N ASP A 123 17.56 -5.48 -18.37
CA ASP A 123 18.65 -6.47 -18.26
C ASP A 123 18.32 -7.76 -19.05
N LEU A 124 17.09 -8.27 -18.92
CA LEU A 124 16.63 -9.44 -19.66
C LEU A 124 16.62 -9.19 -21.19
N PHE A 125 16.13 -8.03 -21.64
CA PHE A 125 16.12 -7.68 -23.06
C PHE A 125 17.55 -7.56 -23.62
N GLU A 126 18.47 -6.98 -22.87
CA GLU A 126 19.87 -6.89 -23.23
C GLU A 126 20.52 -8.29 -23.28
N HIS A 127 20.29 -9.11 -22.23
CA HIS A 127 20.84 -10.46 -22.14
C HIS A 127 20.45 -11.37 -23.31
N VAL A 128 19.22 -11.26 -23.83
CA VAL A 128 18.75 -12.05 -24.97
C VAL A 128 18.96 -11.37 -26.33
N GLY A 129 19.67 -10.23 -26.36
CA GLY A 129 20.06 -9.53 -27.57
C GLY A 129 18.93 -8.75 -28.28
N CYS A 130 17.87 -8.36 -27.55
CA CYS A 130 16.77 -7.56 -28.15
C CYS A 130 17.22 -6.17 -28.62
N PHE A 131 18.37 -5.68 -28.17
CA PHE A 131 18.92 -4.37 -28.54
C PHE A 131 19.97 -4.46 -29.63
N GLU A 132 20.35 -5.66 -30.08
CA GLU A 132 21.33 -5.88 -31.13
C GLU A 132 20.79 -5.43 -32.47
N PRO A 133 21.65 -4.84 -33.37
CA PRO A 133 21.23 -4.36 -34.67
C PRO A 133 20.55 -5.43 -35.51
N GLU A 134 21.06 -6.67 -35.50
CA GLU A 134 20.52 -7.82 -36.22
C GLU A 134 19.09 -8.17 -35.80
N PHE A 135 18.78 -8.04 -34.49
CA PHE A 135 17.42 -8.25 -33.98
C PHE A 135 16.49 -7.14 -34.49
N VAL A 136 16.94 -5.88 -34.41
CA VAL A 136 16.18 -4.71 -34.86
C VAL A 136 15.89 -4.80 -36.35
N GLU A 137 16.90 -5.13 -37.17
CA GLU A 137 16.76 -5.30 -38.63
C GLU A 137 15.78 -6.43 -38.97
N ARG A 138 15.89 -7.58 -38.32
CA ARG A 138 15.03 -8.75 -38.58
C ARG A 138 13.58 -8.52 -38.15
N THR A 139 13.35 -7.81 -37.06
CA THR A 139 11.99 -7.64 -36.46
C THR A 139 11.31 -6.36 -36.89
N GLY A 140 12.03 -5.37 -37.39
CA GLY A 140 11.54 -4.03 -37.67
C GLY A 140 11.08 -3.28 -36.43
N LYS A 141 11.52 -3.72 -35.23
CA LYS A 141 11.14 -3.09 -33.94
C LYS A 141 12.06 -1.92 -33.64
N ALA A 142 11.56 -1.01 -32.81
CA ALA A 142 12.37 0.10 -32.33
C ALA A 142 13.56 -0.40 -31.50
N PRO A 143 14.71 0.30 -31.58
CA PRO A 143 15.84 0.01 -30.71
C PRO A 143 15.48 0.29 -29.22
N ARG A 144 16.45 0.07 -28.33
CA ARG A 144 16.31 0.32 -26.90
C ARG A 144 15.63 1.66 -26.60
N ARG A 145 14.61 1.64 -25.75
CA ARG A 145 14.01 2.81 -25.12
C ARG A 145 14.11 2.71 -23.59
N ALA A 146 14.17 3.85 -22.92
CA ALA A 146 13.95 3.90 -21.48
C ALA A 146 12.45 3.65 -21.19
N PRO A 147 12.10 3.10 -20.00
CA PRO A 147 10.73 3.02 -19.57
C PRO A 147 10.13 4.42 -19.41
N GLY A 148 8.86 4.56 -19.83
CA GLY A 148 8.12 5.81 -19.71
C GLY A 148 7.14 5.79 -18.53
N LEU A 149 6.33 6.84 -18.41
CA LEU A 149 5.31 6.93 -17.36
C LEU A 149 4.19 5.89 -17.54
N GLY A 150 3.93 5.42 -18.74
CA GLY A 150 2.98 4.32 -18.99
C GLY A 150 3.48 3.00 -18.38
N ASP A 151 4.76 2.69 -18.57
CA ASP A 151 5.38 1.51 -17.96
C ASP A 151 5.37 1.63 -16.42
N PHE A 152 5.64 2.83 -15.90
CA PHE A 152 5.55 3.12 -14.46
C PHE A 152 4.15 2.86 -13.90
N ALA A 153 3.11 3.39 -14.57
CA ALA A 153 1.74 3.24 -14.11
C ALA A 153 1.31 1.77 -14.02
N ILE A 154 1.75 0.94 -14.96
CA ILE A 154 1.46 -0.51 -14.95
C ILE A 154 2.28 -1.20 -13.85
N ALA A 155 3.56 -0.87 -13.71
CA ALA A 155 4.42 -1.44 -12.67
C ALA A 155 3.93 -1.11 -11.24
N VAL A 156 3.38 0.09 -11.03
CA VAL A 156 2.72 0.49 -9.78
C VAL A 156 1.55 -0.45 -9.46
N GLN A 157 0.69 -0.74 -10.44
CA GLN A 157 -0.45 -1.65 -10.24
C GLN A 157 0.04 -3.05 -9.85
N ASP A 158 1.00 -3.61 -10.57
CA ASP A 158 1.57 -4.92 -10.28
C ASP A 158 2.12 -4.99 -8.85
N ALA A 159 2.87 -3.98 -8.42
CA ALA A 159 3.47 -3.92 -7.08
C ALA A 159 2.42 -3.82 -5.96
N VAL A 160 1.39 -2.97 -6.15
CA VAL A 160 0.31 -2.79 -5.15
C VAL A 160 -0.52 -4.07 -5.01
N ILE A 161 -0.86 -4.73 -6.11
CA ILE A 161 -1.63 -5.97 -6.09
C ILE A 161 -0.85 -7.07 -5.37
N ALA A 162 0.45 -7.20 -5.63
CA ALA A 162 1.32 -8.15 -4.93
C ALA A 162 1.43 -7.84 -3.42
N ALA A 163 1.54 -6.56 -3.07
CA ALA A 163 1.55 -6.13 -1.67
C ALA A 163 0.23 -6.47 -0.96
N GLN A 164 -0.91 -6.26 -1.60
CA GLN A 164 -2.21 -6.60 -1.01
C GLN A 164 -2.40 -8.12 -0.84
N ASN A 165 -1.92 -8.94 -1.78
CA ASN A 165 -1.90 -10.39 -1.58
C ASN A 165 -1.08 -10.79 -0.34
N SER A 166 0.05 -10.12 -0.09
CA SER A 166 0.87 -10.35 1.10
C SER A 166 0.14 -9.99 2.39
N VAL A 167 -0.66 -8.90 2.38
CA VAL A 167 -1.51 -8.50 3.52
C VAL A 167 -2.53 -9.58 3.84
N VAL A 168 -3.28 -10.05 2.82
CA VAL A 168 -4.30 -11.09 3.01
C VAL A 168 -3.67 -12.39 3.53
N ALA A 169 -2.52 -12.77 2.99
CA ALA A 169 -1.81 -13.96 3.45
C ALA A 169 -1.30 -13.82 4.90
N ALA A 170 -0.80 -12.65 5.28
CA ALA A 170 -0.38 -12.39 6.66
C ALA A 170 -1.54 -12.51 7.65
N GLU A 171 -2.69 -11.90 7.36
CA GLU A 171 -3.90 -12.02 8.18
C GLU A 171 -4.39 -13.48 8.27
N ALA A 172 -4.37 -14.22 7.15
CA ALA A 172 -4.74 -15.65 7.13
C ALA A 172 -3.84 -16.53 8.01
N LEU A 173 -2.60 -16.08 8.25
CA LEU A 173 -1.62 -16.75 9.12
C LEU A 173 -1.62 -16.23 10.56
N GLY A 174 -2.58 -15.40 10.95
CA GLY A 174 -2.66 -14.79 12.28
C GLY A 174 -1.64 -13.69 12.53
N LEU A 175 -0.96 -13.22 11.49
CA LEU A 175 -0.07 -12.07 11.55
C LEU A 175 -0.83 -10.79 11.25
N GLY A 176 -0.25 -9.67 11.66
CA GLY A 176 -0.75 -8.35 11.28
C GLY A 176 0.27 -7.59 10.47
N SER A 177 -0.21 -6.63 9.70
CA SER A 177 0.62 -5.79 8.84
C SER A 177 0.24 -4.31 8.92
N CYS A 178 1.14 -3.44 8.52
CA CYS A 178 0.86 -2.03 8.26
C CYS A 178 1.60 -1.56 7.02
N TYR A 179 0.88 -0.88 6.14
CA TYR A 179 1.49 -0.15 5.02
C TYR A 179 2.20 1.11 5.52
N ILE A 180 3.40 1.32 5.01
CA ILE A 180 4.22 2.51 5.20
C ILE A 180 4.44 3.14 3.84
N GLY A 181 3.73 4.25 3.58
CA GLY A 181 3.86 5.01 2.33
C GLY A 181 5.10 5.91 2.32
N ASP A 182 5.54 6.30 3.51
CA ASP A 182 6.66 7.21 3.70
C ASP A 182 8.03 6.63 3.25
N ILE A 183 8.05 5.37 2.79
CA ILE A 183 9.24 4.76 2.15
C ILE A 183 9.69 5.50 0.90
N VAL A 184 8.85 6.35 0.31
CA VAL A 184 9.22 7.16 -0.86
C VAL A 184 9.92 8.46 -0.49
N GLU A 185 9.89 8.87 0.78
CA GLU A 185 10.61 10.03 1.29
C GLU A 185 12.12 9.82 1.29
N ASN A 186 12.86 10.91 1.43
CA ASN A 186 14.32 10.86 1.48
C ASN A 186 14.93 10.00 0.36
N ALA A 187 14.46 10.22 -0.86
CA ALA A 187 14.64 9.35 -2.01
C ALA A 187 16.09 8.92 -2.24
N GLU A 188 17.05 9.85 -2.14
CA GLU A 188 18.47 9.61 -2.35
C GLU A 188 19.03 8.63 -1.32
N GLU A 189 18.69 8.83 -0.05
CA GLU A 189 19.17 7.99 1.05
C GLU A 189 18.50 6.60 1.06
N VAL A 190 17.22 6.53 0.68
CA VAL A 190 16.53 5.26 0.51
C VAL A 190 17.07 4.47 -0.67
N ALA A 191 17.36 5.13 -1.80
CA ALA A 191 17.98 4.50 -2.96
C ALA A 191 19.36 3.94 -2.62
N GLU A 192 20.18 4.69 -1.89
CA GLU A 192 21.50 4.24 -1.41
C GLU A 192 21.38 3.07 -0.42
N LEU A 193 20.48 3.17 0.58
CA LEU A 193 20.29 2.13 1.59
C LEU A 193 19.88 0.79 1.00
N LEU A 194 19.10 0.80 -0.09
CA LEU A 194 18.54 -0.38 -0.74
C LEU A 194 19.26 -0.78 -2.03
N ASP A 195 20.36 -0.10 -2.40
CA ASP A 195 21.10 -0.32 -3.65
C ASP A 195 20.19 -0.30 -4.89
N LEU A 196 19.26 0.65 -4.98
CA LEU A 196 18.27 0.71 -6.04
C LEU A 196 18.85 1.29 -7.33
N PRO A 197 18.85 0.55 -8.45
CA PRO A 197 19.34 1.05 -9.74
C PRO A 197 18.34 2.01 -10.40
N PRO A 198 18.74 2.70 -11.49
CA PRO A 198 17.80 3.38 -12.38
C PRO A 198 16.67 2.46 -12.84
N TYR A 199 15.51 3.03 -13.15
CA TYR A 199 14.28 2.31 -13.56
C TYR A 199 13.63 1.51 -12.43
N THR A 200 13.94 1.85 -11.18
CA THR A 200 13.29 1.31 -9.98
C THR A 200 12.83 2.45 -9.06
N MET A 201 11.87 2.14 -8.19
CA MET A 201 11.40 3.02 -7.14
C MET A 201 10.70 2.19 -6.05
N PRO A 202 10.97 2.40 -4.74
CA PRO A 202 10.16 1.79 -3.69
C PRO A 202 8.77 2.41 -3.71
N LEU A 203 7.73 1.59 -3.71
CA LEU A 203 6.35 2.06 -3.80
C LEU A 203 5.66 2.07 -2.44
N SER A 204 5.83 0.99 -1.70
CA SER A 204 5.31 0.86 -0.35
C SER A 204 6.13 -0.16 0.43
N MET A 205 6.16 0.01 1.74
CA MET A 205 6.71 -0.98 2.66
C MET A 205 5.58 -1.58 3.49
N LEU A 206 5.63 -2.89 3.73
CA LEU A 206 4.79 -3.59 4.70
C LEU A 206 5.66 -4.00 5.88
N ILE A 207 5.33 -3.54 7.08
CA ILE A 207 5.85 -4.14 8.31
C ILE A 207 4.89 -5.24 8.75
N ILE A 208 5.43 -6.40 9.12
CA ILE A 208 4.65 -7.62 9.39
C ILE A 208 5.15 -8.29 10.68
N GLY A 209 4.23 -8.78 11.49
CA GLY A 209 4.56 -9.53 12.71
C GLY A 209 3.32 -9.95 13.48
N THR A 210 3.51 -10.70 14.56
CA THR A 210 2.42 -11.10 15.45
C THR A 210 1.87 -9.86 16.17
N PRO A 211 0.55 -9.58 16.10
CA PRO A 211 -0.03 -8.44 16.81
C PRO A 211 0.16 -8.57 18.32
N ARG A 212 0.51 -7.48 18.99
CA ARG A 212 0.67 -7.46 20.45
C ARG A 212 -0.66 -7.64 21.19
N LYS A 213 -1.75 -7.19 20.60
CA LYS A 213 -3.12 -7.28 21.13
C LYS A 213 -4.08 -7.55 19.97
N GLU A 214 -5.20 -8.12 20.31
CA GLU A 214 -6.34 -8.20 19.39
C GLU A 214 -6.67 -6.80 18.86
N ARG A 215 -6.95 -6.73 17.58
CA ARG A 215 -7.20 -5.48 16.86
C ARG A 215 -8.68 -5.40 16.52
N PRO A 216 -9.34 -4.29 16.83
CA PRO A 216 -10.70 -4.10 16.36
C PRO A 216 -10.69 -3.91 14.83
N ALA A 217 -11.65 -4.48 14.17
CA ALA A 217 -11.98 -4.12 12.80
C ALA A 217 -12.33 -2.62 12.74
N ILE A 218 -11.99 -1.98 11.64
CA ILE A 218 -12.24 -0.55 11.44
C ILE A 218 -13.07 -0.42 10.17
N ALA A 219 -14.34 -0.08 10.32
CA ALA A 219 -15.18 0.30 9.19
C ALA A 219 -14.59 1.52 8.46
N HIS A 220 -14.84 1.61 7.18
CA HIS A 220 -14.43 2.74 6.34
C HIS A 220 -15.66 3.45 5.79
N PRO A 221 -15.63 4.80 5.65
CA PRO A 221 -16.71 5.53 5.04
C PRO A 221 -16.85 5.11 3.57
N VAL A 222 -18.07 4.89 3.13
CA VAL A 222 -18.39 4.45 1.76
C VAL A 222 -19.21 5.46 0.97
N VAL A 223 -19.73 6.51 1.63
CA VAL A 223 -20.44 7.59 0.94
C VAL A 223 -19.53 8.20 -0.12
N ASN A 224 -20.05 8.36 -1.34
CA ASN A 224 -19.34 8.91 -2.48
C ASN A 224 -18.08 8.12 -2.92
N LEU A 225 -18.02 6.82 -2.61
CA LEU A 225 -16.91 5.95 -3.00
C LEU A 225 -17.17 5.24 -4.34
N VAL A 226 -18.41 4.81 -4.57
CA VAL A 226 -18.81 4.08 -5.77
C VAL A 226 -19.71 4.96 -6.65
N HIS A 227 -19.44 4.98 -7.94
CA HIS A 227 -20.21 5.72 -8.95
C HIS A 227 -20.63 4.75 -10.05
N GLU A 228 -21.91 4.73 -10.39
CA GLU A 228 -22.43 3.90 -11.46
C GLU A 228 -22.18 4.56 -12.83
N GLU A 229 -21.65 3.79 -13.78
CA GLU A 229 -21.36 4.16 -15.17
C GLU A 229 -20.43 5.38 -15.35
N HIS A 230 -20.64 6.47 -14.59
CA HIS A 230 -19.91 7.72 -14.74
C HIS A 230 -19.52 8.31 -13.41
N TYR A 231 -18.33 8.89 -13.34
CA TYR A 231 -17.91 9.65 -12.17
C TYR A 231 -18.83 10.86 -11.96
N CYS A 232 -19.44 10.95 -10.78
CA CYS A 232 -20.26 12.07 -10.34
C CYS A 232 -19.51 12.90 -9.29
N ARG A 233 -19.39 14.20 -9.51
CA ARG A 233 -18.98 15.10 -8.43
C ARG A 233 -20.07 15.17 -7.39
N ALA A 234 -19.70 15.02 -6.11
CA ALA A 234 -20.62 15.18 -5.01
C ALA A 234 -21.26 16.57 -5.02
N ASP A 235 -22.56 16.62 -4.84
CA ASP A 235 -23.29 17.86 -4.52
C ASP A 235 -23.15 18.18 -3.01
N ALA A 236 -23.72 19.30 -2.58
CA ALA A 236 -23.63 19.73 -1.19
C ALA A 236 -24.23 18.70 -0.22
N ALA A 237 -25.37 18.10 -0.56
CA ALA A 237 -26.01 17.12 0.30
C ALA A 237 -25.19 15.84 0.46
N THR A 238 -24.60 15.35 -0.62
CA THR A 238 -23.68 14.20 -0.61
C THR A 238 -22.41 14.52 0.20
N MET A 239 -21.84 15.72 0.08
CA MET A 239 -20.71 16.15 0.88
C MET A 239 -21.05 16.23 2.37
N ASP A 240 -22.20 16.76 2.72
CA ASP A 240 -22.68 16.83 4.11
C ASP A 240 -22.84 15.42 4.70
N ALA A 241 -23.41 14.47 3.95
CA ALA A 241 -23.54 13.08 4.37
C ALA A 241 -22.18 12.41 4.58
N GLN A 242 -21.22 12.62 3.68
CA GLN A 242 -19.86 12.10 3.81
C GLN A 242 -19.12 12.68 5.03
N VAL A 243 -19.26 13.96 5.29
CA VAL A 243 -18.69 14.62 6.49
C VAL A 243 -19.28 14.02 7.75
N ALA A 244 -20.60 13.85 7.80
CA ALA A 244 -21.29 13.27 8.95
C ALA A 244 -20.85 11.81 9.20
N GLU A 245 -20.72 10.99 8.17
CA GLU A 245 -20.23 9.62 8.26
C GLU A 245 -18.78 9.58 8.81
N MET A 246 -17.89 10.41 8.27
CA MET A 246 -16.49 10.50 8.71
C MET A 246 -16.36 10.97 10.16
N ASP A 247 -17.12 11.96 10.57
CA ASP A 247 -17.11 12.44 11.97
C ASP A 247 -17.65 11.35 12.91
N ALA A 248 -18.76 10.71 12.57
CA ALA A 248 -19.32 9.61 13.36
C ALA A 248 -18.30 8.47 13.55
N MET A 249 -17.58 8.08 12.49
CA MET A 249 -16.60 7.00 12.55
C MET A 249 -15.31 7.37 13.30
N PHE A 250 -14.76 8.56 13.06
CA PHE A 250 -13.42 8.90 13.51
C PHE A 250 -13.36 9.97 14.59
N ARG A 251 -14.46 10.67 14.85
CA ARG A 251 -14.63 11.73 15.86
C ARG A 251 -15.99 11.65 16.53
N PRO A 252 -16.38 10.52 17.16
CA PRO A 252 -17.73 10.34 17.73
C PRO A 252 -18.09 11.35 18.81
N HIS A 253 -17.11 12.13 19.31
CA HIS A 253 -17.28 13.20 20.31
C HIS A 253 -16.90 14.56 19.73
N ALA A 254 -16.94 14.72 18.40
CA ALA A 254 -16.72 16.00 17.73
C ALA A 254 -17.65 17.09 18.30
N ARG A 255 -17.10 18.27 18.51
CA ARG A 255 -17.87 19.44 18.98
C ARG A 255 -18.45 20.24 17.83
N GLU A 256 -17.78 20.14 16.67
CA GLU A 256 -18.15 20.83 15.46
C GLU A 256 -18.23 19.83 14.29
N VAL A 257 -19.12 20.13 13.34
CA VAL A 257 -19.25 19.33 12.11
C VAL A 257 -17.99 19.49 11.25
N GLY A 258 -17.46 18.39 10.76
CA GLY A 258 -16.29 18.39 9.87
C GLY A 258 -14.94 18.35 10.58
N GLU A 259 -14.88 18.11 11.89
CA GLU A 259 -13.61 18.01 12.64
C GLU A 259 -12.66 16.99 12.02
N ARG A 260 -13.18 15.86 11.51
CA ARG A 260 -12.34 14.86 10.85
C ARG A 260 -11.73 15.36 9.55
N VAL A 261 -12.48 16.10 8.76
CA VAL A 261 -12.00 16.68 7.49
C VAL A 261 -10.95 17.75 7.75
N VAL A 262 -11.19 18.64 8.74
CA VAL A 262 -10.22 19.66 9.18
C VAL A 262 -8.94 19.01 9.69
N ASP A 263 -9.04 17.93 10.45
CA ASP A 263 -7.90 17.15 10.94
C ASP A 263 -7.07 16.56 9.76
N ILE A 264 -7.71 16.02 8.74
CA ILE A 264 -7.03 15.55 7.53
C ILE A 264 -6.35 16.70 6.80
N TYR A 265 -7.04 17.83 6.61
CA TYR A 265 -6.48 18.99 5.95
C TYR A 265 -5.21 19.48 6.65
N THR A 266 -5.26 19.66 7.96
CA THR A 266 -4.15 20.22 8.74
C THR A 266 -2.98 19.25 8.91
N ARG A 267 -3.26 17.97 9.19
CA ARG A 267 -2.22 16.97 9.48
C ARG A 267 -1.68 16.24 8.25
N LYS A 268 -2.41 16.26 7.14
CA LYS A 268 -2.01 15.56 5.91
C LYS A 268 -1.81 16.51 4.74
N HIS A 269 -2.86 17.22 4.33
CA HIS A 269 -2.80 18.03 3.11
C HIS A 269 -1.81 19.18 3.20
N THR A 270 -1.74 19.90 4.33
CA THR A 270 -0.85 21.05 4.53
C THR A 270 0.41 20.73 5.35
N SER A 271 0.65 19.46 5.62
CA SER A 271 1.79 19.03 6.42
C SER A 271 3.12 19.21 5.68
N PRO A 272 4.20 19.64 6.38
CA PRO A 272 5.54 19.73 5.78
C PRO A 272 6.05 18.43 5.18
N PHE A 273 5.68 17.26 5.73
CA PHE A 273 6.10 15.97 5.18
C PHE A 273 5.62 15.77 3.73
N MET A 274 4.45 16.32 3.35
CA MET A 274 3.97 16.26 1.96
C MET A 274 4.84 17.05 0.98
N ALA A 275 5.55 18.08 1.45
CA ALA A 275 6.52 18.80 0.63
C ALA A 275 7.74 17.92 0.32
N GLU A 276 8.28 17.21 1.34
CA GLU A 276 9.36 16.25 1.14
C GLU A 276 8.93 15.07 0.28
N MET A 277 7.75 14.50 0.55
CA MET A 277 7.17 13.45 -0.29
C MET A 277 7.11 13.86 -1.77
N SER A 278 6.68 15.09 -2.05
CA SER A 278 6.59 15.63 -3.41
C SER A 278 7.97 15.81 -4.04
N ARG A 279 8.94 16.35 -3.29
CA ARG A 279 10.34 16.50 -3.72
C ARG A 279 10.96 15.14 -4.06
N SER A 280 10.80 14.18 -3.16
CA SER A 280 11.30 12.81 -3.35
C SER A 280 10.66 12.14 -4.57
N MET A 281 9.36 12.31 -4.79
CA MET A 281 8.68 11.79 -5.98
C MET A 281 9.24 12.37 -7.28
N GLU A 282 9.60 13.67 -7.31
CA GLU A 282 10.27 14.26 -8.48
C GLU A 282 11.63 13.63 -8.74
N TRP A 283 12.38 13.33 -7.69
CA TRP A 283 13.67 12.64 -7.80
C TRP A 283 13.47 11.20 -8.33
N TRP A 284 12.51 10.44 -7.76
CA TRP A 284 12.19 9.08 -8.19
C TRP A 284 11.77 9.02 -9.66
N PHE A 285 10.99 10.00 -10.13
CA PHE A 285 10.63 10.06 -11.54
C PHE A 285 11.83 10.34 -12.46
N LYS A 286 12.79 11.15 -12.03
CA LYS A 286 14.04 11.33 -12.78
C LYS A 286 14.84 10.03 -12.84
N ASN A 287 14.99 9.36 -11.71
CA ASN A 287 15.64 8.04 -11.63
C ASN A 287 14.93 7.00 -12.52
N TRP A 288 13.59 6.96 -12.47
CA TRP A 288 12.79 6.08 -13.34
C TRP A 288 12.98 6.37 -14.83
N LEU A 289 13.14 7.62 -15.21
CA LEU A 289 13.36 8.01 -16.61
C LEU A 289 14.84 7.91 -17.01
N GLY A 290 15.73 7.49 -16.12
CA GLY A 290 17.17 7.40 -16.35
C GLY A 290 17.84 8.77 -16.57
N LYS A 291 17.40 9.80 -15.84
CA LYS A 291 17.85 11.20 -15.99
C LYS A 291 18.59 11.69 -14.75
#